data_c13a31ac159230e14102a9510d4d3a22
#
_entry.id   c13a31ac159230e14102a9510d4d3a22
#
_cell.length_a   1.000
_cell.length_b   1.000
_cell.length_c   1.000
_cell.angle_alpha   90.00
_cell.angle_beta   90.00
_cell.angle_gamma   90.00
#
_symmetry.space_group_name_H-M   'P 1'
#
loop_
_entity.id
_entity.type
_entity.pdbx_description
1 polymer ?
#
loop_
_entity_poly.entity_id
_entity_poly.type
_entity_poly.pdbx_seq_one_letter_code
_entity_poly.pdbx_strand_id
1 'polypeptide(L)'
;PISRTNNEKKDIDESEDDTPKSLNIIFKGGTAGALNAIELCVSECIVKTGIQANLIRLETGEISSSDVLAAVDAGAIIYGFNTKITKEAKQEAKKHGVEIYVHKIIYKVQDDLLEKMSNLLPTVYEERSLGKAEVLQTFEINGSSRGKKLQINGMKVSDGKLEKNKLFRIKRGDTVIYDNLQAGSMKIFKDEASLVGKGGECGLQLLDELDSLGVKLEPQDMVECYEFVEVKRQSFEL
;
A
#
# COMPACT_ATOMS: atom_id res chain seq x y z
N PRO A 1 -29.02 -31.32 4.76
CA PRO A 1 -29.02 -30.23 3.83
C PRO A 1 -29.13 -28.92 4.57
N ILE A 2 -28.07 -28.24 4.84
CA ILE A 2 -28.02 -26.79 5.09
C ILE A 2 -26.56 -26.38 4.93
N SER A 3 -26.25 -25.93 3.74
CA SER A 3 -25.10 -25.12 3.42
C SER A 3 -25.17 -23.82 4.21
N ARG A 4 -24.20 -23.60 5.06
CA ARG A 4 -23.84 -22.26 5.52
C ARG A 4 -22.42 -21.98 5.07
N THR A 5 -22.30 -21.43 3.89
CA THR A 5 -21.15 -20.68 3.44
C THR A 5 -21.07 -19.41 4.28
N ASN A 6 -20.28 -19.42 5.34
CA ASN A 6 -19.82 -18.19 5.95
C ASN A 6 -18.62 -17.70 5.17
N ASN A 7 -18.91 -16.96 4.12
CA ASN A 7 -17.97 -16.07 3.45
C ASN A 7 -17.89 -14.79 4.30
N GLU A 8 -17.33 -14.86 5.47
CA GLU A 8 -16.82 -13.67 6.12
C GLU A 8 -15.46 -13.38 5.51
N LYS A 9 -15.48 -12.59 4.43
CA LYS A 9 -14.36 -11.73 4.10
C LYS A 9 -14.05 -10.98 5.40
N LYS A 10 -12.98 -11.35 6.07
CA LYS A 10 -12.36 -10.49 7.05
C LYS A 10 -11.78 -9.35 6.22
N ASP A 11 -12.57 -8.30 6.11
CA ASP A 11 -12.16 -7.03 5.58
C ASP A 11 -10.87 -6.67 6.30
N ILE A 12 -9.79 -6.59 5.54
CA ILE A 12 -8.60 -5.85 5.93
C ILE A 12 -9.17 -4.50 6.31
N ASP A 13 -8.95 -4.11 7.55
CA ASP A 13 -9.46 -2.93 8.23
C ASP A 13 -9.52 -1.73 7.27
N GLU A 14 -10.65 -1.60 6.54
CA GLU A 14 -11.02 -0.42 5.76
C GLU A 14 -11.50 0.67 6.70
N SER A 15 -10.70 1.00 7.68
CA SER A 15 -10.79 2.27 8.41
C SER A 15 -9.82 3.29 7.81
N GLU A 16 -9.60 3.28 6.51
CA GLU A 16 -9.14 4.44 5.80
C GLU A 16 -10.37 5.26 5.43
N ASP A 17 -10.46 6.40 6.12
CA ASP A 17 -11.31 7.55 5.91
C ASP A 17 -11.73 7.66 4.43
N ASP A 18 -12.96 7.27 4.11
CA ASP A 18 -13.54 7.27 2.75
C ASP A 18 -13.90 8.70 2.30
N THR A 19 -13.29 9.69 2.97
CA THR A 19 -13.34 11.09 2.53
C THR A 19 -12.46 11.23 1.28
N PRO A 20 -13.00 11.76 0.19
CA PRO A 20 -12.20 11.99 -1.02
C PRO A 20 -11.03 12.89 -0.66
N LYS A 21 -9.83 12.32 -0.68
CA LYS A 21 -8.60 13.06 -0.38
C LYS A 21 -8.52 14.22 -1.37
N SER A 22 -8.48 15.45 -0.87
CA SER A 22 -8.34 16.66 -1.67
C SER A 22 -7.08 17.40 -1.27
N LEU A 23 -6.45 18.09 -2.22
CA LEU A 23 -5.28 18.91 -1.98
C LEU A 23 -5.67 20.37 -1.91
N ASN A 24 -5.45 21.01 -0.76
CA ASN A 24 -5.67 22.44 -0.59
C ASN A 24 -4.43 23.21 -1.03
N ILE A 25 -4.62 24.21 -1.88
CA ILE A 25 -3.52 24.92 -2.51
C ILE A 25 -3.75 26.45 -2.46
N ILE A 26 -2.69 27.18 -2.16
CA ILE A 26 -2.59 28.62 -2.35
C ILE A 26 -1.61 28.88 -3.48
N PHE A 27 -2.05 29.61 -4.51
CA PHE A 27 -1.20 30.02 -5.61
C PHE A 27 -0.94 31.52 -5.62
N LYS A 28 0.34 31.89 -5.82
CA LYS A 28 0.78 33.28 -6.08
C LYS A 28 1.46 33.35 -7.42
N GLY A 29 0.94 34.19 -8.32
CA GLY A 29 1.52 34.44 -9.63
C GLY A 29 2.21 35.78 -9.71
N GLY A 30 3.29 35.89 -10.47
CA GLY A 30 3.97 37.18 -10.70
C GLY A 30 3.14 38.15 -11.55
N THR A 31 2.19 37.65 -12.34
CA THR A 31 1.32 38.42 -13.25
C THR A 31 -0.07 37.79 -13.34
N ALA A 32 -1.07 38.54 -13.80
CA ALA A 32 -2.40 38.02 -14.03
C ALA A 32 -2.42 36.89 -15.08
N GLY A 33 -1.61 36.97 -16.13
CA GLY A 33 -1.50 35.88 -17.11
C GLY A 33 -0.91 34.59 -16.54
N ALA A 34 -0.10 34.69 -15.49
CA ALA A 34 0.40 33.54 -14.75
C ALA A 34 -0.71 32.77 -14.03
N LEU A 35 -1.73 33.47 -13.54
CA LEU A 35 -2.86 32.84 -12.83
C LEU A 35 -3.69 31.95 -13.78
N ASN A 36 -3.97 32.44 -15.01
CA ASN A 36 -4.70 31.62 -15.99
C ASN A 36 -3.93 30.34 -16.37
N ALA A 37 -2.60 30.45 -16.50
CA ALA A 37 -1.77 29.27 -16.78
C ALA A 37 -1.80 28.27 -15.62
N ILE A 38 -1.84 28.75 -14.38
CA ILE A 38 -1.96 27.90 -13.18
C ILE A 38 -3.32 27.19 -13.15
N GLU A 39 -4.43 27.89 -13.41
CA GLU A 39 -5.77 27.29 -13.43
C GLU A 39 -5.87 26.14 -14.45
N LEU A 40 -5.34 26.34 -15.64
CA LEU A 40 -5.26 25.27 -16.66
C LEU A 40 -4.41 24.09 -16.17
N CYS A 41 -3.25 24.37 -15.61
CA CYS A 41 -2.34 23.36 -15.06
C CYS A 41 -3.01 22.52 -13.96
N VAL A 42 -3.71 23.16 -13.01
CA VAL A 42 -4.45 22.47 -11.93
C VAL A 42 -5.56 21.61 -12.52
N SER A 43 -6.33 22.14 -13.49
CA SER A 43 -7.41 21.41 -14.14
C SER A 43 -6.90 20.14 -14.85
N GLU A 44 -5.77 20.23 -15.54
CA GLU A 44 -5.12 19.07 -16.17
C GLU A 44 -4.65 18.05 -15.14
N CYS A 45 -4.09 18.51 -14.01
CA CYS A 45 -3.68 17.61 -12.91
C CYS A 45 -4.86 16.88 -12.28
N ILE A 46 -5.99 17.57 -12.08
CA ILE A 46 -7.25 16.94 -11.60
C ILE A 46 -7.72 15.86 -12.56
N VAL A 47 -7.75 16.15 -13.86
CA VAL A 47 -8.17 15.18 -14.89
C VAL A 47 -7.25 13.96 -14.89
N LYS A 48 -5.92 14.17 -14.76
CA LYS A 48 -4.94 13.09 -14.80
C LYS A 48 -4.97 12.21 -13.54
N THR A 49 -5.17 12.79 -12.36
CA THR A 49 -5.08 12.07 -11.09
C THR A 49 -6.42 11.60 -10.53
N GLY A 50 -7.51 12.28 -10.91
CA GLY A 50 -8.82 12.10 -10.29
C GLY A 50 -8.95 12.68 -8.87
N ILE A 51 -7.86 13.29 -8.35
CA ILE A 51 -7.85 13.94 -7.04
C ILE A 51 -8.35 15.38 -7.16
N GLN A 52 -9.19 15.81 -6.24
CA GLN A 52 -9.66 17.20 -6.20
C GLN A 52 -8.55 18.12 -5.67
N ALA A 53 -8.37 19.27 -6.33
CA ALA A 53 -7.51 20.35 -5.86
C ALA A 53 -8.37 21.58 -5.53
N ASN A 54 -8.31 22.00 -4.27
CA ASN A 54 -9.06 23.17 -3.79
C ASN A 54 -8.15 24.40 -3.83
N LEU A 55 -8.41 25.33 -4.73
CA LEU A 55 -7.70 26.60 -4.78
C LEU A 55 -8.25 27.53 -3.68
N ILE A 56 -7.57 27.57 -2.53
CA ILE A 56 -7.97 28.41 -1.38
C ILE A 56 -7.75 29.89 -1.70
N ARG A 57 -6.63 30.21 -2.36
CA ARG A 57 -6.31 31.54 -2.89
C ARG A 57 -5.59 31.44 -4.20
N LEU A 58 -5.93 32.34 -5.12
CA LEU A 58 -5.27 32.49 -6.41
C LEU A 58 -5.09 33.97 -6.69
N GLU A 59 -3.90 34.52 -6.41
CA GLU A 59 -3.65 35.94 -6.40
C GLU A 59 -2.30 36.29 -7.01
N THR A 60 -2.15 37.55 -7.47
CA THR A 60 -0.87 38.08 -7.91
C THR A 60 -0.07 38.66 -6.76
N GLY A 61 1.25 38.66 -6.89
CA GLY A 61 2.16 39.28 -5.94
C GLY A 61 3.13 38.31 -5.29
N GLU A 62 3.89 38.82 -4.32
CA GLU A 62 4.81 38.01 -3.55
C GLU A 62 4.09 37.18 -2.48
N ILE A 63 4.67 36.04 -2.15
CA ILE A 63 4.17 35.20 -1.05
C ILE A 63 4.48 35.90 0.27
N SER A 64 3.44 36.24 1.04
CA SER A 64 3.48 37.00 2.29
C SER A 64 3.20 36.11 3.51
N SER A 65 3.42 36.67 4.71
CA SER A 65 3.09 35.97 5.96
C SER A 65 1.57 35.69 6.10
N SER A 66 0.71 36.53 5.50
CA SER A 66 -0.74 36.27 5.51
C SER A 66 -1.13 35.07 4.68
N ASP A 67 -0.38 34.74 3.60
CA ASP A 67 -0.60 33.54 2.81
C ASP A 67 -0.18 32.29 3.59
N VAL A 68 0.92 32.39 4.36
CA VAL A 68 1.38 31.32 5.22
C VAL A 68 0.37 31.01 6.32
N LEU A 69 -0.17 32.04 6.98
CA LEU A 69 -1.20 31.84 8.01
C LEU A 69 -2.46 31.21 7.41
N ALA A 70 -2.91 31.69 6.26
CA ALA A 70 -4.03 31.06 5.55
C ALA A 70 -3.76 29.60 5.15
N ALA A 71 -2.52 29.27 4.80
CA ALA A 71 -2.13 27.89 4.52
C ALA A 71 -2.16 27.01 5.78
N VAL A 72 -1.75 27.54 6.93
CA VAL A 72 -1.86 26.83 8.22
C VAL A 72 -3.32 26.51 8.52
N ASP A 73 -4.21 27.51 8.42
CA ASP A 73 -5.63 27.38 8.74
C ASP A 73 -6.34 26.38 7.80
N ALA A 74 -5.95 26.36 6.52
CA ALA A 74 -6.55 25.51 5.51
C ALA A 74 -5.84 24.15 5.32
N GLY A 75 -4.72 23.90 6.00
CA GLY A 75 -3.87 22.75 5.71
C GLY A 75 -3.37 22.74 4.27
N ALA A 76 -3.02 23.91 3.71
CA ALA A 76 -2.71 24.07 2.30
C ALA A 76 -1.20 24.13 2.02
N ILE A 77 -0.82 23.74 0.81
CA ILE A 77 0.53 23.94 0.25
C ILE A 77 0.54 25.27 -0.53
N ILE A 78 1.65 26.00 -0.49
CA ILE A 78 1.78 27.25 -1.22
C ILE A 78 2.64 27.05 -2.45
N TYR A 79 2.13 27.43 -3.61
CA TYR A 79 2.87 27.48 -4.87
C TYR A 79 3.05 28.92 -5.35
N GLY A 80 4.27 29.25 -5.72
CA GLY A 80 4.63 30.49 -6.38
C GLY A 80 5.06 30.25 -7.82
N PHE A 81 4.43 30.93 -8.78
CA PHE A 81 4.85 30.88 -10.17
C PHE A 81 5.36 32.25 -10.62
N ASN A 82 6.65 32.31 -10.97
CA ASN A 82 7.35 33.53 -11.36
C ASN A 82 7.19 34.68 -10.34
N THR A 83 7.21 34.35 -9.05
CA THR A 83 7.13 35.29 -7.93
C THR A 83 8.23 35.05 -6.90
N LYS A 84 8.23 35.82 -5.82
CA LYS A 84 9.20 35.71 -4.73
C LYS A 84 8.50 35.45 -3.40
N ILE A 85 9.26 35.01 -2.42
CA ILE A 85 8.82 34.83 -1.04
C ILE A 85 9.43 35.97 -0.21
N THR A 86 8.61 36.64 0.60
CA THR A 86 9.14 37.63 1.56
C THR A 86 9.94 36.94 2.66
N LYS A 87 10.85 37.68 3.31
CA LYS A 87 11.69 37.12 4.39
C LYS A 87 10.85 36.66 5.58
N GLU A 88 9.83 37.41 5.89
CA GLU A 88 8.87 37.16 6.98
C GLU A 88 8.07 35.87 6.67
N ALA A 89 7.55 35.73 5.46
CA ALA A 89 6.82 34.53 5.02
C ALA A 89 7.69 33.27 5.12
N LYS A 90 8.98 33.39 4.74
CA LYS A 90 9.90 32.25 4.84
C LYS A 90 10.16 31.81 6.28
N GLN A 91 10.23 32.76 7.22
CA GLN A 91 10.38 32.46 8.64
C GLN A 91 9.12 31.83 9.24
N GLU A 92 7.94 32.40 8.95
CA GLU A 92 6.65 31.85 9.40
C GLU A 92 6.38 30.45 8.83
N ALA A 93 6.65 30.23 7.54
CA ALA A 93 6.50 28.90 6.92
C ALA A 93 7.36 27.84 7.60
N LYS A 94 8.61 28.20 7.92
CA LYS A 94 9.52 27.29 8.64
C LYS A 94 9.05 27.01 10.07
N LYS A 95 8.47 28.01 10.75
CA LYS A 95 7.94 27.86 12.11
C LYS A 95 6.71 26.95 12.18
N HIS A 96 5.83 27.06 11.19
CA HIS A 96 4.57 26.30 11.12
C HIS A 96 4.65 25.02 10.27
N GLY A 97 5.79 24.74 9.63
CA GLY A 97 5.95 23.57 8.79
C GLY A 97 5.19 23.64 7.46
N VAL A 98 4.86 24.86 6.98
CA VAL A 98 4.15 25.04 5.71
C VAL A 98 5.11 24.85 4.55
N GLU A 99 4.74 23.99 3.60
CA GLU A 99 5.50 23.76 2.38
C GLU A 99 5.26 24.89 1.37
N ILE A 100 6.35 25.47 0.84
CA ILE A 100 6.29 26.52 -0.18
C ILE A 100 7.20 26.12 -1.33
N TYR A 101 6.64 26.03 -2.53
CA TYR A 101 7.34 25.74 -3.78
C TYR A 101 7.29 26.94 -4.71
N VAL A 102 8.42 27.37 -5.24
CA VAL A 102 8.50 28.49 -6.20
C VAL A 102 9.21 28.08 -7.45
N HIS A 103 8.50 28.19 -8.57
CA HIS A 103 9.00 27.82 -9.88
C HIS A 103 8.92 28.98 -10.88
N LYS A 104 9.82 28.97 -11.86
CA LYS A 104 9.82 29.89 -13.00
C LYS A 104 9.29 29.25 -14.27
N ILE A 105 9.12 27.93 -14.27
CA ILE A 105 8.69 27.12 -15.41
C ILE A 105 7.42 26.42 -15.01
N ILE A 106 6.33 26.58 -15.78
CA ILE A 106 5.01 26.05 -15.46
C ILE A 106 4.99 24.51 -15.40
N TYR A 107 5.74 23.83 -16.26
CA TYR A 107 5.83 22.37 -16.25
C TYR A 107 6.39 21.82 -14.93
N LYS A 108 7.28 22.55 -14.27
CA LYS A 108 7.77 22.14 -12.94
C LYS A 108 6.70 22.27 -11.86
N VAL A 109 5.82 23.27 -11.97
CA VAL A 109 4.63 23.36 -11.10
C VAL A 109 3.73 22.14 -11.32
N GLN A 110 3.53 21.78 -12.59
CA GLN A 110 2.70 20.63 -12.97
C GLN A 110 3.29 19.31 -12.44
N ASP A 111 4.59 19.09 -12.60
CA ASP A 111 5.26 17.89 -12.12
C ASP A 111 5.17 17.74 -10.61
N ASP A 112 5.47 18.79 -9.85
CA ASP A 112 5.36 18.79 -8.38
C ASP A 112 3.92 18.58 -7.92
N LEU A 113 2.96 19.20 -8.60
CA LEU A 113 1.55 19.07 -8.27
C LEU A 113 1.04 17.66 -8.55
N LEU A 114 1.41 17.06 -9.69
CA LEU A 114 1.09 15.68 -10.03
C LEU A 114 1.68 14.70 -9.01
N GLU A 115 2.92 14.92 -8.58
CA GLU A 115 3.55 14.09 -7.56
C GLU A 115 2.79 14.18 -6.22
N LYS A 116 2.46 15.39 -5.75
CA LYS A 116 1.70 15.59 -4.51
C LYS A 116 0.31 14.97 -4.58
N MET A 117 -0.41 15.17 -5.69
CA MET A 117 -1.73 14.58 -5.88
C MET A 117 -1.67 13.05 -6.00
N SER A 118 -0.68 12.51 -6.70
CA SER A 118 -0.50 11.05 -6.81
C SER A 118 -0.21 10.38 -5.46
N ASN A 119 0.49 11.07 -4.56
CA ASN A 119 0.75 10.56 -3.21
C ASN A 119 -0.51 10.53 -2.32
N LEU A 120 -1.59 11.22 -2.71
CA LEU A 120 -2.89 11.15 -2.03
C LEU A 120 -3.76 10.00 -2.54
N LEU A 121 -3.41 9.37 -3.66
CA LEU A 121 -4.15 8.21 -4.16
C LEU A 121 -4.02 7.04 -3.18
N PRO A 122 -5.10 6.27 -2.99
CA PRO A 122 -5.03 5.08 -2.16
C PRO A 122 -3.98 4.12 -2.72
N THR A 123 -3.21 3.55 -1.84
CA THR A 123 -2.22 2.54 -2.17
C THR A 123 -2.92 1.30 -2.70
N VAL A 124 -2.63 0.90 -3.92
CA VAL A 124 -3.13 -0.35 -4.49
C VAL A 124 -2.11 -1.45 -4.21
N TYR A 125 -2.57 -2.51 -3.56
CA TYR A 125 -1.76 -3.70 -3.35
C TYR A 125 -2.11 -4.74 -4.41
N GLU A 126 -1.12 -5.22 -5.13
CA GLU A 126 -1.27 -6.35 -6.04
C GLU A 126 -0.74 -7.63 -5.39
N GLU A 127 -1.51 -8.70 -5.51
CA GLU A 127 -1.08 -10.01 -5.08
C GLU A 127 -0.05 -10.57 -6.06
N ARG A 128 1.12 -10.93 -5.53
CA ARG A 128 2.19 -11.57 -6.30
C ARG A 128 2.45 -12.97 -5.78
N SER A 129 2.20 -13.97 -6.60
CA SER A 129 2.58 -15.36 -6.30
C SER A 129 4.10 -15.51 -6.33
N LEU A 130 4.67 -16.09 -5.29
CA LEU A 130 6.10 -16.33 -5.13
C LEU A 130 6.46 -17.79 -5.45
N GLY A 131 5.56 -18.72 -5.17
CA GLY A 131 5.78 -20.12 -5.44
C GLY A 131 4.65 -21.02 -4.96
N LYS A 132 4.73 -22.28 -5.36
CA LYS A 132 3.74 -23.33 -5.06
C LYS A 132 4.43 -24.57 -4.56
N ALA A 133 3.81 -25.26 -3.63
CA ALA A 133 4.26 -26.53 -3.11
C ALA A 133 3.09 -27.50 -2.96
N GLU A 134 3.37 -28.78 -3.14
CA GLU A 134 2.41 -29.85 -2.93
C GLU A 134 2.65 -30.50 -1.57
N VAL A 135 1.56 -30.74 -0.83
CA VAL A 135 1.61 -31.46 0.44
C VAL A 135 1.83 -32.94 0.18
N LEU A 136 2.94 -33.48 0.67
CA LEU A 136 3.28 -34.88 0.56
C LEU A 136 2.72 -35.70 1.71
N GLN A 137 2.92 -35.21 2.94
CA GLN A 137 2.51 -35.86 4.18
C GLN A 137 2.23 -34.84 5.28
N THR A 138 1.35 -35.17 6.19
CA THR A 138 1.01 -34.38 7.35
C THR A 138 1.32 -35.15 8.63
N PHE A 139 2.02 -34.50 9.55
CA PHE A 139 2.42 -35.07 10.84
C PHE A 139 1.81 -34.28 12.00
N GLU A 140 1.26 -34.98 12.97
CA GLU A 140 0.84 -34.36 14.24
C GLU A 140 1.96 -34.54 15.28
N ILE A 141 2.42 -33.45 15.85
CA ILE A 141 3.40 -33.47 16.97
C ILE A 141 2.77 -32.86 18.23
N ASN A 142 3.19 -33.33 19.38
CA ASN A 142 2.77 -32.71 20.64
C ASN A 142 3.46 -31.35 20.79
N GLY A 143 2.66 -30.29 20.90
CA GLY A 143 3.18 -28.93 21.17
C GLY A 143 3.69 -28.76 22.60
N SER A 144 4.40 -27.70 22.84
CA SER A 144 5.00 -27.36 24.16
C SER A 144 3.94 -27.08 25.24
N SER A 145 2.71 -26.80 24.89
CA SER A 145 1.60 -26.59 25.82
C SER A 145 0.78 -27.87 25.98
N ARG A 146 0.42 -28.21 27.24
CA ARG A 146 -0.33 -29.42 27.55
C ARG A 146 -1.60 -29.57 26.70
N GLY A 147 -1.61 -30.60 25.84
CA GLY A 147 -2.78 -30.98 25.05
C GLY A 147 -2.91 -30.32 23.67
N LYS A 148 -1.99 -29.42 23.28
CA LYS A 148 -2.02 -28.81 21.96
C LYS A 148 -1.22 -29.69 20.97
N LYS A 149 -1.90 -30.17 19.93
CA LYS A 149 -1.26 -30.86 18.82
C LYS A 149 -0.91 -29.81 17.75
N LEU A 150 0.31 -29.88 17.25
CA LEU A 150 0.79 -29.03 16.17
C LEU A 150 0.86 -29.87 14.91
N GLN A 151 0.36 -29.33 13.81
CA GLN A 151 0.42 -29.95 12.51
C GLN A 151 1.65 -29.46 11.74
N ILE A 152 2.51 -30.38 11.33
CA ILE A 152 3.62 -30.12 10.42
C ILE A 152 3.32 -30.78 9.08
N ASN A 153 3.39 -30.00 8.01
CA ASN A 153 3.11 -30.47 6.68
C ASN A 153 4.40 -30.60 5.89
N GLY A 154 4.78 -31.84 5.59
CA GLY A 154 5.86 -32.13 4.66
C GLY A 154 5.43 -31.82 3.25
N MET A 155 6.14 -30.93 2.56
CA MET A 155 5.76 -30.49 1.22
C MET A 155 6.97 -30.37 0.31
N LYS A 156 6.71 -30.43 -1.00
CA LYS A 156 7.70 -30.27 -2.05
C LYS A 156 7.36 -29.07 -2.91
N VAL A 157 8.33 -28.17 -3.08
CA VAL A 157 8.15 -26.97 -3.91
C VAL A 157 8.09 -27.37 -5.38
N SER A 158 6.95 -27.18 -6.01
CA SER A 158 6.71 -27.51 -7.41
C SER A 158 7.14 -26.37 -8.34
N ASP A 159 6.95 -25.13 -7.91
CA ASP A 159 7.34 -23.95 -8.68
C ASP A 159 7.69 -22.76 -7.77
N GLY A 160 8.59 -21.89 -8.27
CA GLY A 160 9.01 -20.70 -7.55
C GLY A 160 9.75 -21.01 -6.24
N LYS A 161 9.39 -20.31 -5.18
CA LYS A 161 10.01 -20.41 -3.85
C LYS A 161 8.99 -20.21 -2.74
N LEU A 162 9.20 -20.85 -1.59
CA LEU A 162 8.48 -20.56 -0.35
C LEU A 162 9.35 -19.67 0.54
N GLU A 163 8.78 -18.62 1.09
CA GLU A 163 9.43 -17.72 2.05
C GLU A 163 8.64 -17.69 3.36
N LYS A 164 9.30 -17.97 4.50
CA LYS A 164 8.67 -18.10 5.82
C LYS A 164 7.84 -16.87 6.23
N ASN A 165 8.31 -15.67 5.89
CA ASN A 165 7.71 -14.41 6.33
C ASN A 165 6.62 -13.88 5.38
N LYS A 166 6.16 -14.71 4.45
CA LYS A 166 5.12 -14.37 3.49
C LYS A 166 3.81 -15.06 3.83
N LEU A 167 2.79 -14.77 3.06
CA LEU A 167 1.47 -15.34 3.23
C LEU A 167 1.33 -16.64 2.46
N PHE A 168 0.49 -17.51 2.99
CA PHE A 168 0.23 -18.81 2.41
C PHE A 168 -1.27 -19.00 2.19
N ARG A 169 -1.59 -19.64 1.09
CA ARG A 169 -2.94 -20.03 0.69
C ARG A 169 -2.97 -21.51 0.41
N ILE A 170 -4.00 -22.20 0.86
CA ILE A 170 -4.19 -23.64 0.62
C ILE A 170 -5.31 -23.83 -0.38
N LYS A 171 -5.03 -24.61 -1.41
CA LYS A 171 -5.98 -25.00 -2.45
C LYS A 171 -6.14 -26.51 -2.47
N ARG A 172 -7.39 -26.98 -2.52
CA ARG A 172 -7.73 -28.37 -2.78
C ARG A 172 -8.42 -28.45 -4.13
N GLY A 173 -7.72 -28.99 -5.12
CA GLY A 173 -8.10 -28.82 -6.53
C GLY A 173 -8.12 -27.32 -6.91
N ASP A 174 -9.22 -26.85 -7.46
CA ASP A 174 -9.40 -25.45 -7.86
C ASP A 174 -9.99 -24.56 -6.76
N THR A 175 -10.31 -25.14 -5.60
CA THR A 175 -10.97 -24.41 -4.51
C THR A 175 -9.95 -23.93 -3.48
N VAL A 176 -9.97 -22.65 -3.15
CA VAL A 176 -9.24 -22.10 -2.01
C VAL A 176 -9.96 -22.51 -0.74
N ILE A 177 -9.29 -23.30 0.12
CA ILE A 177 -9.85 -23.71 1.41
C ILE A 177 -9.42 -22.79 2.55
N TYR A 178 -8.21 -22.21 2.45
CA TYR A 178 -7.70 -21.22 3.41
C TYR A 178 -6.85 -20.18 2.71
N ASP A 179 -6.88 -18.98 3.26
CA ASP A 179 -6.17 -17.82 2.75
C ASP A 179 -5.55 -17.01 3.89
N ASN A 180 -4.58 -16.15 3.60
CA ASN A 180 -3.91 -15.26 4.54
C ASN A 180 -3.21 -15.97 5.72
N LEU A 181 -2.75 -17.20 5.53
CA LEU A 181 -2.07 -17.96 6.58
C LEU A 181 -0.62 -17.51 6.73
N GLN A 182 -0.13 -17.55 7.97
CA GLN A 182 1.28 -17.29 8.29
C GLN A 182 2.00 -18.58 8.68
N ALA A 183 3.30 -18.66 8.38
CA ALA A 183 4.13 -19.77 8.82
C ALA A 183 4.66 -19.54 10.25
N GLY A 184 4.41 -20.47 11.14
CA GLY A 184 5.03 -20.53 12.46
C GLY A 184 6.48 -21.01 12.39
N SER A 185 6.72 -22.10 11.65
CA SER A 185 8.08 -22.60 11.40
C SER A 185 8.17 -23.21 10.01
N MET A 186 9.35 -23.09 9.39
CA MET A 186 9.69 -23.77 8.14
C MET A 186 11.06 -24.41 8.30
N LYS A 187 11.17 -25.70 8.03
CA LYS A 187 12.40 -26.47 8.26
C LYS A 187 12.73 -27.36 7.09
N ILE A 188 14.02 -27.43 6.78
CA ILE A 188 14.58 -28.44 5.87
C ILE A 188 15.27 -29.48 6.79
N PHE A 189 14.75 -30.70 6.85
CA PHE A 189 15.12 -31.73 7.83
C PHE A 189 14.96 -31.22 9.28
N LYS A 190 16.05 -30.85 9.95
CA LYS A 190 16.04 -30.35 11.33
C LYS A 190 16.37 -28.85 11.45
N ASP A 191 16.87 -28.26 10.38
CA ASP A 191 17.36 -26.89 10.37
C ASP A 191 16.26 -25.91 9.95
N GLU A 192 16.17 -24.80 10.65
CA GLU A 192 15.24 -23.73 10.27
C GLU A 192 15.68 -23.10 8.95
N ALA A 193 14.71 -22.95 8.04
CA ALA A 193 14.90 -22.32 6.75
C ALA A 193 13.99 -21.10 6.62
N SER A 194 14.51 -20.01 6.08
CA SER A 194 13.73 -18.82 5.74
C SER A 194 13.19 -18.85 4.30
N LEU A 195 13.83 -19.68 3.45
CA LEU A 195 13.52 -19.80 2.03
C LEU A 195 13.76 -21.23 1.54
N VAL A 196 12.84 -21.74 0.72
CA VAL A 196 12.97 -23.04 0.04
C VAL A 196 12.63 -22.86 -1.43
N GLY A 197 13.55 -23.18 -2.32
CA GLY A 197 13.38 -23.08 -3.77
C GLY A 197 12.77 -24.31 -4.42
N LYS A 198 12.50 -24.21 -5.72
CA LYS A 198 11.92 -25.25 -6.57
C LYS A 198 12.66 -26.59 -6.43
N GLY A 199 11.88 -27.67 -6.27
CA GLY A 199 12.38 -29.03 -6.06
C GLY A 199 12.80 -29.35 -4.64
N GLY A 200 12.94 -28.35 -3.77
CA GLY A 200 13.25 -28.53 -2.35
C GLY A 200 12.07 -29.12 -1.57
N GLU A 201 12.40 -29.89 -0.52
CA GLU A 201 11.41 -30.42 0.42
C GLU A 201 11.57 -29.74 1.78
N CYS A 202 10.44 -29.42 2.41
CA CYS A 202 10.43 -28.79 3.73
C CYS A 202 9.23 -29.23 4.55
N GLY A 203 9.38 -29.11 5.88
CA GLY A 203 8.27 -29.18 6.82
C GLY A 203 7.78 -27.77 7.11
N LEU A 204 6.53 -27.45 6.80
CA LEU A 204 5.90 -26.18 7.08
C LEU A 204 4.86 -26.37 8.18
N GLN A 205 4.99 -25.57 9.24
CA GLN A 205 3.98 -25.40 10.26
C GLN A 205 3.28 -24.09 10.00
N LEU A 206 2.00 -24.13 9.77
CA LEU A 206 1.15 -22.93 9.69
C LEU A 206 0.68 -22.55 11.10
N LEU A 207 0.55 -21.25 11.36
CA LEU A 207 0.12 -20.75 12.66
C LEU A 207 -1.31 -21.18 12.99
N ASP A 208 -1.57 -21.27 14.26
CA ASP A 208 -2.69 -21.83 15.04
C ASP A 208 -4.13 -21.75 14.51
N GLU A 209 -4.40 -21.03 13.44
CA GLU A 209 -5.77 -20.87 12.93
C GLU A 209 -6.35 -22.16 12.35
N LEU A 210 -5.52 -23.03 11.79
CA LEU A 210 -5.96 -24.32 11.23
C LEU A 210 -6.38 -25.31 12.31
N ASP A 211 -5.66 -25.34 13.42
CA ASP A 211 -5.97 -26.25 14.53
C ASP A 211 -7.28 -25.89 15.24
N SER A 212 -7.59 -24.60 15.35
CA SER A 212 -8.82 -24.10 15.96
C SER A 212 -10.05 -24.35 15.08
N LEU A 213 -9.86 -24.42 13.76
CA LEU A 213 -10.91 -24.65 12.76
C LEU A 213 -11.10 -26.15 12.45
N GLY A 214 -10.26 -27.03 13.01
CA GLY A 214 -10.35 -28.48 12.83
C GLY A 214 -10.03 -28.98 11.43
N VAL A 215 -9.32 -28.18 10.63
CA VAL A 215 -8.99 -28.53 9.27
C VAL A 215 -7.60 -29.13 9.15
N LYS A 216 -7.54 -30.27 8.48
CA LYS A 216 -6.29 -30.96 8.19
C LYS A 216 -5.95 -30.82 6.71
N LEU A 217 -4.69 -30.52 6.45
CA LEU A 217 -4.18 -30.64 5.10
C LEU A 217 -4.08 -32.12 4.72
N GLU A 218 -4.44 -32.39 3.50
CA GLU A 218 -4.38 -33.73 2.92
C GLU A 218 -3.25 -33.82 1.88
N PRO A 219 -2.68 -35.01 1.63
CA PRO A 219 -1.78 -35.18 0.51
C PRO A 219 -2.41 -34.70 -0.79
N GLN A 220 -1.63 -34.06 -1.65
CA GLN A 220 -2.01 -33.40 -2.91
C GLN A 220 -2.71 -32.03 -2.74
N ASP A 221 -2.91 -31.51 -1.52
CA ASP A 221 -3.27 -30.11 -1.35
C ASP A 221 -2.12 -29.24 -1.86
N MET A 222 -2.47 -28.15 -2.53
CA MET A 222 -1.49 -27.18 -3.03
C MET A 222 -1.38 -26.00 -2.05
N VAL A 223 -0.16 -25.69 -1.66
CA VAL A 223 0.16 -24.53 -0.83
C VAL A 223 0.82 -23.49 -1.72
N GLU A 224 0.20 -22.33 -1.83
CA GLU A 224 0.70 -21.18 -2.59
C GLU A 224 1.27 -20.14 -1.64
N CYS A 225 2.52 -19.74 -1.88
CA CYS A 225 3.18 -18.64 -1.17
C CYS A 225 3.03 -17.37 -1.98
N TYR A 226 2.57 -16.29 -1.36
CA TYR A 226 2.34 -15.03 -2.04
C TYR A 226 2.61 -13.83 -1.12
N GLU A 227 2.69 -12.67 -1.72
CA GLU A 227 2.83 -11.40 -1.02
C GLU A 227 1.93 -10.33 -1.65
N PHE A 228 1.58 -9.31 -0.86
CA PHE A 228 1.01 -8.09 -1.39
C PHE A 228 2.13 -7.08 -1.62
N VAL A 229 2.27 -6.62 -2.85
CA VAL A 229 3.25 -5.61 -3.23
C VAL A 229 2.51 -4.31 -3.47
N GLU A 230 2.98 -3.25 -2.82
CA GLU A 230 2.49 -1.91 -3.07
C GLU A 230 2.81 -1.51 -4.52
N VAL A 231 1.76 -1.32 -5.31
CA VAL A 231 1.89 -0.79 -6.67
C VAL A 231 1.51 0.68 -6.63
N LYS A 232 2.53 1.53 -6.71
CA LYS A 232 2.26 2.94 -7.00
C LYS A 232 1.60 2.99 -8.37
N ARG A 233 0.39 3.55 -8.46
CA ARG A 233 -0.18 3.88 -9.77
C ARG A 233 0.83 4.77 -10.46
N GLN A 234 1.45 4.26 -11.53
CA GLN A 234 2.36 5.04 -12.34
C GLN A 234 1.61 6.29 -12.80
N SER A 235 2.24 7.44 -12.61
CA SER A 235 1.84 8.68 -13.24
C SER A 235 1.58 8.39 -14.72
N PHE A 236 0.39 8.72 -15.18
CA PHE A 236 -0.03 8.53 -16.56
C PHE A 236 1.02 9.08 -17.50
N GLU A 237 1.65 8.20 -18.26
CA GLU A 237 2.43 8.60 -19.42
C GLU A 237 1.49 9.31 -20.41
N LEU A 238 1.96 10.45 -20.89
CA LEU A 238 1.33 11.29 -21.90
C LEU A 238 1.24 10.60 -23.27
#